data_b236ed68720901c712b16eb2595784f0
#
_entry.id   b236ed68720901c712b16eb2595784f0
#
_cell.length_a   1.000
_cell.length_b   1.000
_cell.length_c   1.000
_cell.angle_alpha   90.00
_cell.angle_beta   90.00
_cell.angle_gamma   90.00
#
_symmetry.space_group_name_H-M   'P 1'
#
loop_
_entity.id
_entity.type
_entity.pdbx_description
1 polymer ?
#
loop_
_entity_poly.entity_id
_entity_poly.type
_entity_poly.pdbx_seq_one_letter_code
_entity_poly.pdbx_strand_id
1 'polypeptide(L)'
;KARDLEVKFVKFIEEATPEISETPDKRLKVSVYDMLAGQQVEFPCDWVVLSTPLIPSKDAVLLARTLKIPLSPDGFLMEAHLKLRPVDTQMDGIFLAGAVSGPKDVPESIISAKAAAARASVLMANKKMRTEAITAVVNPELCRGCGRCEELCEFNAIHVEEASPNVFNAKVNEIQCKGCGTCSVTCPTGAITMRHFTEKQIQAMVEAALT
;
A
#
# COMPACT_ATOMS: atom_id res chain seq x y z
N LYS A 1 14.12 -10.20 34.84
CA LYS A 1 13.00 -11.03 35.34
C LYS A 1 12.92 -12.39 34.64
N ALA A 2 12.83 -12.48 33.29
CA ALA A 2 12.83 -13.77 32.59
C ALA A 2 14.18 -14.51 32.71
N ARG A 3 15.30 -13.78 32.59
CA ARG A 3 16.65 -14.36 32.80
C ARG A 3 16.88 -14.89 34.22
N ASP A 4 16.30 -14.22 35.23
CA ASP A 4 16.37 -14.69 36.64
C ASP A 4 15.60 -16.01 36.87
N LEU A 5 14.75 -16.38 35.91
CA LEU A 5 14.02 -17.64 35.83
C LEU A 5 14.68 -18.64 34.85
N GLU A 6 15.96 -18.47 34.57
CA GLU A 6 16.77 -19.30 33.67
C GLU A 6 16.27 -19.40 32.22
N VAL A 7 15.40 -18.47 31.77
CA VAL A 7 14.95 -18.42 30.39
C VAL A 7 16.12 -18.02 29.49
N LYS A 8 16.44 -18.88 28.54
CA LYS A 8 17.50 -18.64 27.55
C LYS A 8 16.89 -18.01 26.30
N PHE A 9 17.52 -16.93 25.81
CA PHE A 9 17.17 -16.25 24.56
C PHE A 9 18.26 -16.54 23.56
N VAL A 10 17.91 -17.16 22.44
CA VAL A 10 18.82 -17.46 21.34
C VAL A 10 18.44 -16.60 20.15
N LYS A 11 19.41 -15.88 19.58
CA LYS A 11 19.22 -15.08 18.39
C LYS A 11 19.71 -15.83 17.17
N PHE A 12 18.83 -16.04 16.20
CA PHE A 12 19.14 -16.64 14.91
C PHE A 12 18.84 -15.68 13.75
N ILE A 13 19.26 -16.01 12.54
CA ILE A 13 18.98 -15.31 11.29
C ILE A 13 17.90 -16.04 10.50
N GLU A 14 17.19 -15.30 9.64
CA GLU A 14 16.08 -15.87 8.85
C GLU A 14 16.54 -16.99 7.90
N GLU A 15 17.78 -16.89 7.38
CA GLU A 15 18.37 -17.90 6.49
C GLU A 15 18.78 -19.20 7.20
N ALA A 16 18.89 -19.17 8.55
CA ALA A 16 19.27 -20.31 9.37
C ALA A 16 18.25 -20.49 10.50
N THR A 17 17.02 -20.84 10.13
CA THR A 17 15.92 -21.09 11.06
C THR A 17 16.20 -22.29 11.95
N PRO A 18 15.66 -22.32 13.19
CA PRO A 18 15.76 -23.47 14.06
C PRO A 18 15.19 -24.74 13.43
N GLU A 19 15.93 -25.83 13.51
CA GLU A 19 15.50 -27.15 13.06
C GLU A 19 14.97 -27.97 14.23
N ILE A 20 13.84 -28.64 14.01
CA ILE A 20 13.23 -29.50 15.01
C ILE A 20 13.38 -30.97 14.54
N SER A 21 13.95 -31.80 15.37
CA SER A 21 14.13 -33.21 15.10
C SER A 21 13.67 -34.06 16.29
N GLU A 22 13.33 -35.30 16.03
CA GLU A 22 13.01 -36.29 17.09
C GLU A 22 14.27 -37.11 17.41
N THR A 23 14.57 -37.27 18.68
CA THR A 23 15.66 -38.14 19.16
C THR A 23 15.19 -39.60 19.20
N PRO A 24 16.11 -40.58 19.22
CA PRO A 24 15.77 -42.01 19.34
C PRO A 24 14.87 -42.34 20.52
N ASP A 25 14.94 -41.55 21.59
CA ASP A 25 14.14 -41.69 22.80
C ASP A 25 12.76 -41.02 22.70
N LYS A 26 12.33 -40.62 21.47
CA LYS A 26 11.07 -39.93 21.20
C LYS A 26 10.93 -38.56 21.90
N ARG A 27 12.04 -37.93 22.23
CA ARG A 27 12.07 -36.53 22.69
C ARG A 27 12.34 -35.59 21.54
N LEU A 28 11.91 -34.34 21.68
CA LEU A 28 12.20 -33.29 20.70
C LEU A 28 13.57 -32.69 20.97
N LYS A 29 14.25 -32.32 19.89
CA LYS A 29 15.51 -31.59 19.90
C LYS A 29 15.39 -30.41 18.95
N VAL A 30 15.69 -29.23 19.46
CA VAL A 30 15.80 -28.01 18.65
C VAL A 30 17.27 -27.70 18.44
N SER A 31 17.67 -27.58 17.19
CA SER A 31 19.04 -27.25 16.76
C SER A 31 19.03 -25.89 16.11
N VAL A 32 19.87 -24.96 16.54
CA VAL A 32 19.89 -23.58 16.05
C VAL A 32 21.30 -22.99 16.12
N TYR A 33 21.66 -22.20 15.13
CA TYR A 33 22.90 -21.44 15.19
C TYR A 33 22.68 -20.15 16.01
N ASP A 34 23.33 -20.09 17.17
CA ASP A 34 23.27 -18.90 18.02
C ASP A 34 24.26 -17.85 17.51
N MET A 35 23.74 -16.75 16.97
CA MET A 35 24.56 -15.62 16.48
C MET A 35 25.40 -14.95 17.56
N LEU A 36 24.95 -14.95 18.80
CA LEU A 36 25.67 -14.32 19.91
C LEU A 36 26.80 -15.21 20.42
N ALA A 37 26.58 -16.53 20.45
CA ALA A 37 27.58 -17.48 20.83
C ALA A 37 28.50 -17.90 19.67
N GLY A 38 28.10 -17.63 18.41
CA GLY A 38 28.86 -17.97 17.22
C GLY A 38 28.97 -19.49 16.95
N GLN A 39 28.02 -20.25 17.44
CA GLN A 39 28.06 -21.73 17.35
C GLN A 39 26.67 -22.36 17.24
N GLN A 40 26.64 -23.61 16.76
CA GLN A 40 25.44 -24.42 16.76
C GLN A 40 25.13 -24.86 18.19
N VAL A 41 23.89 -24.66 18.64
CA VAL A 41 23.40 -25.07 19.96
C VAL A 41 22.23 -26.03 19.77
N GLU A 42 22.19 -27.06 20.63
CA GLU A 42 21.12 -28.05 20.66
C GLU A 42 20.42 -28.03 22.01
N PHE A 43 19.08 -28.00 21.96
CA PHE A 43 18.24 -28.03 23.16
C PHE A 43 17.33 -29.25 23.12
N PRO A 44 17.54 -30.23 24.02
CA PRO A 44 16.52 -31.26 24.25
C PRO A 44 15.32 -30.61 24.94
N CYS A 45 14.13 -30.90 24.45
CA CYS A 45 12.90 -30.34 25.01
C CYS A 45 11.75 -31.34 24.91
N ASP A 46 10.80 -31.20 25.81
CA ASP A 46 9.60 -32.03 25.86
C ASP A 46 8.50 -31.43 24.98
N TRP A 47 8.53 -30.11 24.80
CA TRP A 47 7.55 -29.34 24.02
C TRP A 47 8.23 -28.27 23.20
N VAL A 48 7.73 -28.04 21.97
CA VAL A 48 8.05 -26.90 21.13
C VAL A 48 6.78 -26.15 20.85
N VAL A 49 6.73 -24.88 21.29
CA VAL A 49 5.59 -24.00 21.05
C VAL A 49 5.95 -23.08 19.90
N LEU A 50 5.23 -23.20 18.79
CA LEU A 50 5.42 -22.36 17.60
C LEU A 50 4.57 -21.10 17.71
N SER A 51 5.21 -19.92 17.63
CA SER A 51 4.53 -18.65 17.48
C SER A 51 4.46 -18.32 15.99
N THR A 52 3.44 -18.87 15.31
CA THR A 52 3.26 -18.69 13.87
C THR A 52 2.67 -17.33 13.54
N PRO A 53 3.20 -16.61 12.52
CA PRO A 53 2.64 -15.36 12.08
C PRO A 53 1.35 -15.57 11.27
N LEU A 54 0.52 -14.53 11.21
CA LEU A 54 -0.51 -14.41 10.19
C LEU A 54 0.13 -13.88 8.91
N ILE A 55 -0.08 -14.57 7.81
CA ILE A 55 0.40 -14.18 6.49
C ILE A 55 -0.78 -13.75 5.61
N PRO A 56 -0.55 -12.85 4.63
CA PRO A 56 -1.60 -12.43 3.71
C PRO A 56 -2.07 -13.59 2.83
N SER A 57 -3.31 -13.49 2.32
CA SER A 57 -3.83 -14.44 1.34
C SER A 57 -2.96 -14.44 0.08
N LYS A 58 -2.84 -15.62 -0.56
CA LYS A 58 -2.12 -15.76 -1.84
C LYS A 58 -2.67 -14.84 -2.95
N ASP A 59 -3.96 -14.52 -2.86
CA ASP A 59 -4.64 -13.66 -3.84
C ASP A 59 -4.48 -12.16 -3.55
N ALA A 60 -3.83 -11.78 -2.43
CA ALA A 60 -3.66 -10.38 -2.03
C ALA A 60 -2.95 -9.55 -3.12
N VAL A 61 -1.94 -10.12 -3.77
CA VAL A 61 -1.19 -9.45 -4.85
C VAL A 61 -2.09 -9.19 -6.06
N LEU A 62 -2.91 -10.16 -6.46
CA LEU A 62 -3.83 -10.00 -7.59
C LEU A 62 -4.89 -8.95 -7.27
N LEU A 63 -5.46 -9.01 -6.06
CA LEU A 63 -6.46 -8.05 -5.61
C LEU A 63 -5.89 -6.62 -5.54
N ALA A 64 -4.69 -6.47 -5.00
CA ALA A 64 -3.98 -5.19 -4.94
C ALA A 64 -3.80 -4.56 -6.33
N ARG A 65 -3.36 -5.35 -7.31
CA ARG A 65 -3.20 -4.91 -8.70
C ARG A 65 -4.53 -4.52 -9.35
N THR A 66 -5.57 -5.33 -9.14
CA THR A 66 -6.90 -5.10 -9.71
C THR A 66 -7.54 -3.82 -9.13
N LEU A 67 -7.43 -3.63 -7.82
CA LEU A 67 -8.02 -2.50 -7.11
C LEU A 67 -7.10 -1.26 -7.04
N LYS A 68 -5.86 -1.38 -7.54
CA LYS A 68 -4.83 -0.32 -7.48
C LYS A 68 -4.54 0.14 -6.05
N ILE A 69 -4.48 -0.81 -5.12
CA ILE A 69 -4.17 -0.57 -3.71
C ILE A 69 -2.73 -1.06 -3.46
N PRO A 70 -1.87 -0.26 -2.83
CA PRO A 70 -0.51 -0.69 -2.50
C PRO A 70 -0.50 -1.80 -1.44
N LEU A 71 0.58 -2.59 -1.46
CA LEU A 71 0.85 -3.61 -0.44
C LEU A 71 1.89 -3.10 0.56
N SER A 72 1.76 -3.52 1.81
CA SER A 72 2.82 -3.38 2.81
C SER A 72 4.02 -4.27 2.47
N PRO A 73 5.19 -4.05 3.07
CA PRO A 73 6.34 -4.95 2.91
C PRO A 73 6.02 -6.41 3.24
N ASP A 74 5.08 -6.63 4.17
CA ASP A 74 4.63 -7.97 4.57
C ASP A 74 3.53 -8.55 3.65
N GLY A 75 3.14 -7.83 2.61
CA GLY A 75 2.19 -8.28 1.59
C GLY A 75 0.70 -8.07 1.91
N PHE A 76 0.36 -7.33 2.98
CA PHE A 76 -1.03 -6.96 3.27
C PHE A 76 -1.45 -5.71 2.50
N LEU A 77 -2.75 -5.55 2.24
CA LEU A 77 -3.28 -4.34 1.60
C LEU A 77 -3.13 -3.13 2.52
N MET A 78 -2.64 -2.02 1.98
CA MET A 78 -2.39 -0.82 2.76
C MET A 78 -3.61 0.10 2.85
N GLU A 79 -3.84 0.61 4.05
CA GLU A 79 -4.75 1.73 4.29
C GLU A 79 -4.17 3.03 3.72
N ALA A 80 -5.04 3.99 3.39
CA ALA A 80 -4.62 5.30 2.89
C ALA A 80 -3.69 6.03 3.86
N HIS A 81 -3.92 5.88 5.16
CA HIS A 81 -3.05 6.36 6.21
C HIS A 81 -3.39 5.66 7.54
N LEU A 82 -2.42 4.98 8.13
CA LEU A 82 -2.59 4.16 9.33
C LEU A 82 -3.25 4.89 10.52
N LYS A 83 -2.98 6.17 10.71
CA LYS A 83 -3.48 6.95 11.85
C LYS A 83 -4.64 7.89 11.50
N LEU A 84 -4.58 8.52 10.32
CA LEU A 84 -5.52 9.59 9.95
C LEU A 84 -6.68 9.08 9.09
N ARG A 85 -6.49 7.99 8.35
CA ARG A 85 -7.50 7.39 7.47
C ARG A 85 -7.46 5.87 7.58
N PRO A 86 -7.71 5.31 8.78
CA PRO A 86 -7.80 3.86 8.92
C PRO A 86 -9.00 3.34 8.14
N VAL A 87 -8.94 2.10 7.70
CA VAL A 87 -9.90 1.37 6.86
C VAL A 87 -10.16 1.96 5.46
N ASP A 88 -9.85 3.22 5.21
CA ASP A 88 -9.90 3.81 3.88
C ASP A 88 -8.71 3.32 3.04
N THR A 89 -8.90 3.22 1.72
CA THR A 89 -7.80 3.03 0.78
C THR A 89 -7.47 4.33 0.04
N GLN A 90 -6.42 4.33 -0.76
CA GLN A 90 -6.13 5.43 -1.68
C GLN A 90 -7.19 5.56 -2.79
N MET A 91 -7.92 4.47 -3.05
CA MET A 91 -9.02 4.45 -4.01
C MET A 91 -10.33 4.73 -3.29
N ASP A 92 -11.02 5.81 -3.69
CA ASP A 92 -12.29 6.19 -3.08
C ASP A 92 -13.35 5.12 -3.30
N GLY A 93 -14.12 4.83 -2.25
CA GLY A 93 -15.18 3.82 -2.27
C GLY A 93 -14.71 2.40 -1.98
N ILE A 94 -13.42 2.18 -1.75
CA ILE A 94 -12.87 0.88 -1.34
C ILE A 94 -12.39 0.99 0.10
N PHE A 95 -12.86 0.08 0.93
CA PHE A 95 -12.56 0.03 2.35
C PHE A 95 -11.99 -1.33 2.73
N LEU A 96 -11.05 -1.34 3.68
CA LEU A 96 -10.44 -2.57 4.19
C LEU A 96 -11.07 -2.95 5.53
N ALA A 97 -11.34 -4.24 5.73
CA ALA A 97 -11.89 -4.76 6.97
C ALA A 97 -11.23 -6.08 7.38
N GLY A 98 -10.96 -6.24 8.66
CA GLY A 98 -10.35 -7.45 9.21
C GLY A 98 -8.89 -7.62 8.84
N ALA A 99 -8.42 -8.87 8.79
CA ALA A 99 -7.01 -9.23 8.63
C ALA A 99 -6.43 -8.97 7.22
N VAL A 100 -7.18 -8.41 6.30
CA VAL A 100 -6.70 -8.05 4.96
C VAL A 100 -5.67 -6.91 4.98
N SER A 101 -5.72 -6.04 6.00
CA SER A 101 -4.79 -4.91 6.18
C SER A 101 -3.69 -5.15 7.21
N GLY A 102 -3.59 -6.36 7.73
CA GLY A 102 -2.57 -6.76 8.69
C GLY A 102 -3.08 -7.80 9.68
N PRO A 103 -2.20 -8.39 10.48
CA PRO A 103 -2.60 -9.32 11.54
C PRO A 103 -3.57 -8.64 12.52
N LYS A 104 -4.73 -9.27 12.73
CA LYS A 104 -5.77 -8.79 13.65
C LYS A 104 -6.43 -9.98 14.35
N ASP A 105 -6.77 -9.80 15.61
CA ASP A 105 -7.62 -10.74 16.34
C ASP A 105 -9.10 -10.56 15.98
N VAL A 106 -9.98 -11.35 16.58
CA VAL A 106 -11.43 -11.28 16.32
C VAL A 106 -12.04 -9.95 16.76
N PRO A 107 -11.79 -9.41 17.97
CA PRO A 107 -12.24 -8.10 18.38
C PRO A 107 -11.78 -6.98 17.44
N GLU A 108 -10.50 -6.94 17.08
CA GLU A 108 -9.94 -5.95 16.15
C GLU A 108 -10.55 -6.04 14.75
N SER A 109 -10.80 -7.26 14.27
CA SER A 109 -11.46 -7.51 12.99
C SER A 109 -12.90 -6.98 12.99
N ILE A 110 -13.64 -7.16 14.09
CA ILE A 110 -14.99 -6.62 14.25
C ILE A 110 -14.99 -5.08 14.29
N ILE A 111 -14.02 -4.49 15.00
CA ILE A 111 -13.87 -3.03 15.08
C ILE A 111 -13.59 -2.46 13.70
N SER A 112 -12.64 -3.03 12.96
CA SER A 112 -12.31 -2.57 11.60
C SER A 112 -13.48 -2.74 10.63
N ALA A 113 -14.24 -3.83 10.74
CA ALA A 113 -15.44 -4.05 9.92
C ALA A 113 -16.53 -3.00 10.19
N LYS A 114 -16.77 -2.66 11.46
CA LYS A 114 -17.71 -1.58 11.83
C LYS A 114 -17.23 -0.22 11.32
N ALA A 115 -15.94 0.05 11.41
CA ALA A 115 -15.37 1.29 10.89
C ALA A 115 -15.51 1.38 9.37
N ALA A 116 -15.20 0.30 8.64
CA ALA A 116 -15.37 0.23 7.18
C ALA A 116 -16.85 0.42 6.76
N ALA A 117 -17.78 -0.22 7.46
CA ALA A 117 -19.21 -0.05 7.23
C ALA A 117 -19.67 1.40 7.48
N ALA A 118 -19.21 2.03 8.56
CA ALA A 118 -19.51 3.42 8.84
C ALA A 118 -18.97 4.36 7.75
N ARG A 119 -17.74 4.14 7.29
CA ARG A 119 -17.15 4.92 6.19
C ARG A 119 -17.93 4.73 4.87
N ALA A 120 -18.31 3.51 4.54
CA ALA A 120 -19.15 3.23 3.38
C ALA A 120 -20.50 3.92 3.47
N SER A 121 -21.14 3.92 4.65
CA SER A 121 -22.42 4.58 4.90
C SER A 121 -22.36 6.08 4.63
N VAL A 122 -21.25 6.76 4.95
CA VAL A 122 -21.05 8.17 4.68
C VAL A 122 -21.12 8.46 3.17
N LEU A 123 -20.47 7.62 2.34
CA LEU A 123 -20.55 7.78 0.90
C LEU A 123 -21.95 7.53 0.34
N MET A 124 -22.64 6.50 0.84
CA MET A 124 -23.99 6.15 0.39
C MET A 124 -25.04 7.19 0.82
N ALA A 125 -24.87 7.82 1.98
CA ALA A 125 -25.78 8.88 2.46
C ALA A 125 -25.63 10.20 1.71
N ASN A 126 -24.45 10.46 1.14
CA ASN A 126 -24.17 11.70 0.43
C ASN A 126 -24.58 11.58 -1.07
N LYS A 127 -25.40 12.50 -1.55
CA LYS A 127 -25.77 12.57 -2.96
C LYS A 127 -24.62 13.00 -3.89
N LYS A 128 -23.56 13.54 -3.31
CA LYS A 128 -22.37 14.04 -4.05
C LYS A 128 -21.12 13.61 -3.31
N MET A 129 -20.14 13.12 -4.02
CA MET A 129 -18.81 12.82 -3.51
C MET A 129 -17.88 14.02 -3.79
N ARG A 130 -17.06 14.39 -2.81
CA ARG A 130 -15.98 15.35 -3.03
C ARG A 130 -14.80 14.61 -3.65
N THR A 131 -14.37 15.08 -4.80
CA THR A 131 -13.15 14.60 -5.45
C THR A 131 -11.98 15.53 -5.11
N GLU A 132 -10.76 15.08 -5.37
CA GLU A 132 -9.57 15.91 -5.24
C GLU A 132 -9.69 17.14 -6.15
N ALA A 133 -9.36 18.32 -5.60
CA ALA A 133 -9.33 19.55 -6.36
C ALA A 133 -8.10 19.63 -7.29
N ILE A 134 -7.01 18.93 -6.93
CA ILE A 134 -5.77 18.88 -7.68
C ILE A 134 -5.89 17.75 -8.71
N THR A 135 -6.15 18.11 -9.95
CA THR A 135 -6.27 17.15 -11.05
C THR A 135 -5.40 17.60 -12.23
N ALA A 136 -5.01 16.65 -13.06
CA ALA A 136 -4.30 16.95 -14.30
C ALA A 136 -5.24 17.60 -15.31
N VAL A 137 -4.74 18.58 -16.05
CA VAL A 137 -5.44 19.25 -17.17
C VAL A 137 -4.58 19.15 -18.40
N VAL A 138 -5.18 18.71 -19.50
CA VAL A 138 -4.50 18.58 -20.80
C VAL A 138 -4.81 19.78 -21.68
N ASN A 139 -3.78 20.38 -22.25
CA ASN A 139 -3.94 21.34 -23.35
C ASN A 139 -3.96 20.56 -24.67
N PRO A 140 -5.10 20.55 -25.40
CA PRO A 140 -5.23 19.75 -26.63
C PRO A 140 -4.35 20.27 -27.76
N GLU A 141 -4.01 21.57 -27.79
CA GLU A 141 -3.16 22.17 -28.83
C GLU A 141 -1.70 21.69 -28.75
N LEU A 142 -1.24 21.41 -27.54
CA LEU A 142 0.12 20.91 -27.28
C LEU A 142 0.19 19.36 -27.24
N CYS A 143 -0.95 18.71 -27.04
CA CYS A 143 -1.01 17.26 -26.96
C CYS A 143 -0.71 16.60 -28.31
N ARG A 144 0.10 15.54 -28.31
CA ARG A 144 0.46 14.78 -29.52
C ARG A 144 -0.12 13.36 -29.53
N GLY A 145 -0.95 13.01 -28.55
CA GLY A 145 -1.59 11.71 -28.47
C GLY A 145 -0.62 10.53 -28.29
N CYS A 146 0.58 10.77 -27.75
CA CYS A 146 1.66 9.78 -27.71
C CYS A 146 1.44 8.61 -26.70
N GLY A 147 0.41 8.67 -25.87
CA GLY A 147 0.03 7.60 -24.92
C GLY A 147 0.87 7.52 -23.64
N ARG A 148 1.99 8.22 -23.53
CA ARG A 148 2.92 8.11 -22.41
C ARG A 148 2.28 8.39 -21.05
N CYS A 149 1.38 9.35 -20.98
CA CYS A 149 0.65 9.69 -19.76
C CYS A 149 -0.36 8.62 -19.35
N GLU A 150 -0.94 7.91 -20.31
CA GLU A 150 -1.85 6.78 -20.07
C GLU A 150 -1.10 5.57 -19.53
N GLU A 151 0.04 5.22 -20.15
CA GLU A 151 0.88 4.10 -19.76
C GLU A 151 1.41 4.23 -18.32
N LEU A 152 1.75 5.45 -17.90
CA LEU A 152 2.32 5.73 -16.58
C LEU A 152 1.29 6.01 -15.48
N CYS A 153 0.00 6.10 -15.81
CA CYS A 153 -1.04 6.40 -14.84
C CYS A 153 -1.44 5.16 -14.04
N GLU A 154 -0.95 5.05 -12.82
CA GLU A 154 -1.31 3.95 -11.90
C GLU A 154 -2.81 3.92 -11.55
N PHE A 155 -3.50 5.06 -11.68
CA PHE A 155 -4.93 5.19 -11.35
C PHE A 155 -5.84 5.00 -12.55
N ASN A 156 -5.30 4.74 -13.75
CA ASN A 156 -6.06 4.69 -15.02
C ASN A 156 -6.98 5.92 -15.21
N ALA A 157 -6.50 7.09 -14.79
CA ALA A 157 -7.28 8.33 -14.80
C ALA A 157 -7.09 9.17 -16.07
N ILE A 158 -6.24 8.75 -16.99
CA ILE A 158 -5.96 9.45 -18.23
C ILE A 158 -5.89 8.45 -19.37
N HIS A 159 -6.60 8.75 -20.45
CA HIS A 159 -6.67 7.90 -21.64
C HIS A 159 -6.47 8.75 -22.89
N VAL A 160 -5.94 8.16 -23.96
CA VAL A 160 -5.81 8.80 -25.25
C VAL A 160 -7.02 8.41 -26.11
N GLU A 161 -7.76 9.41 -26.52
CA GLU A 161 -8.97 9.26 -27.34
C GLU A 161 -8.79 10.02 -28.68
N GLU A 162 -9.48 9.57 -29.72
CA GLU A 162 -9.55 10.29 -30.97
C GLU A 162 -10.48 11.52 -30.82
N ALA A 163 -9.90 12.70 -30.85
CA ALA A 163 -10.62 13.97 -30.70
C ALA A 163 -11.23 14.46 -32.05
N SER A 164 -10.58 14.11 -33.16
CA SER A 164 -11.05 14.35 -34.53
C SER A 164 -10.31 13.40 -35.49
N PRO A 165 -10.72 13.23 -36.75
CA PRO A 165 -10.10 12.28 -37.66
C PRO A 165 -8.56 12.37 -37.69
N ASN A 166 -7.90 11.31 -37.27
CA ASN A 166 -6.44 11.19 -37.11
C ASN A 166 -5.77 12.14 -36.09
N VAL A 167 -6.54 12.77 -35.19
CA VAL A 167 -6.04 13.62 -34.11
C VAL A 167 -6.37 12.96 -32.78
N PHE A 168 -5.34 12.56 -32.05
CA PHE A 168 -5.47 11.89 -30.75
C PHE A 168 -5.05 12.82 -29.63
N ASN A 169 -5.87 12.94 -28.59
CA ASN A 169 -5.58 13.74 -27.41
C ASN A 169 -5.81 12.93 -26.13
N ALA A 170 -5.00 13.22 -25.14
CA ALA A 170 -5.21 12.67 -23.81
C ALA A 170 -6.39 13.35 -23.13
N LYS A 171 -7.22 12.58 -22.45
CA LYS A 171 -8.37 13.03 -21.67
C LYS A 171 -8.28 12.51 -20.25
N VAL A 172 -8.49 13.38 -19.28
CA VAL A 172 -8.41 13.06 -17.85
C VAL A 172 -9.80 12.80 -17.29
N ASN A 173 -9.95 11.68 -16.61
CA ASN A 173 -11.09 11.43 -15.73
C ASN A 173 -10.78 12.05 -14.35
N GLU A 174 -11.36 13.21 -14.08
CA GLU A 174 -11.11 14.00 -12.87
C GLU A 174 -11.53 13.25 -11.58
N ILE A 175 -12.50 12.32 -11.69
CA ILE A 175 -12.96 11.52 -10.54
C ILE A 175 -11.90 10.51 -10.12
N GLN A 176 -11.19 9.93 -11.08
CA GLN A 176 -10.15 8.92 -10.84
C GLN A 176 -8.77 9.56 -10.58
N CYS A 177 -8.56 10.79 -11.04
CA CYS A 177 -7.29 11.48 -10.89
C CYS A 177 -6.97 11.77 -9.42
N LYS A 178 -5.80 11.34 -8.97
CA LYS A 178 -5.30 11.57 -7.60
C LYS A 178 -4.29 12.71 -7.50
N GLY A 179 -4.10 13.47 -8.57
CA GLY A 179 -3.23 14.63 -8.53
C GLY A 179 -1.75 14.37 -8.32
N CYS A 180 -1.27 13.15 -8.58
CA CYS A 180 0.12 12.76 -8.30
C CYS A 180 1.18 13.47 -9.17
N GLY A 181 0.78 14.08 -10.32
CA GLY A 181 1.65 14.85 -11.19
C GLY A 181 2.54 14.05 -12.14
N THR A 182 2.60 12.71 -12.05
CA THR A 182 3.46 11.86 -12.89
C THR A 182 3.28 12.13 -14.39
N CYS A 183 2.04 12.25 -14.85
CA CYS A 183 1.72 12.53 -16.25
C CYS A 183 2.20 13.94 -16.71
N SER A 184 2.21 14.92 -15.83
CA SER A 184 2.69 16.28 -16.13
C SER A 184 4.21 16.30 -16.30
N VAL A 185 4.95 15.65 -15.41
CA VAL A 185 6.43 15.60 -15.46
C VAL A 185 6.92 14.82 -16.68
N THR A 186 6.20 13.78 -17.10
CA THR A 186 6.62 12.89 -18.20
C THR A 186 6.13 13.34 -19.56
N CYS A 187 5.29 14.37 -19.64
CA CYS A 187 4.78 14.87 -20.91
C CYS A 187 5.88 15.59 -21.73
N PRO A 188 6.29 15.06 -22.90
CA PRO A 188 7.41 15.62 -23.65
C PRO A 188 7.11 16.98 -24.28
N THR A 189 5.82 17.34 -24.43
CA THR A 189 5.39 18.60 -25.02
C THR A 189 4.92 19.62 -23.97
N GLY A 190 4.93 19.26 -22.68
CA GLY A 190 4.38 20.12 -21.62
C GLY A 190 2.87 20.34 -21.72
N ALA A 191 2.15 19.46 -22.44
CA ALA A 191 0.71 19.60 -22.65
C ALA A 191 -0.12 19.38 -21.38
N ILE A 192 0.47 18.82 -20.32
CA ILE A 192 -0.27 18.48 -19.09
C ILE A 192 0.22 19.35 -17.94
N THR A 193 -0.72 20.04 -17.33
CA THR A 193 -0.49 20.84 -16.10
C THR A 193 -1.36 20.34 -14.96
N MET A 194 -1.03 20.70 -13.73
CA MET A 194 -1.82 20.36 -12.56
C MET A 194 -2.65 21.56 -12.10
N ARG A 195 -3.94 21.36 -11.83
CA ARG A 195 -4.76 22.40 -11.19
C ARG A 195 -4.14 22.81 -9.87
N HIS A 196 -4.18 24.08 -9.57
CA HIS A 196 -3.62 24.70 -8.36
C HIS A 196 -2.08 24.65 -8.23
N PHE A 197 -1.38 24.08 -9.23
CA PHE A 197 0.07 24.04 -9.30
C PHE A 197 0.58 24.44 -10.70
N THR A 198 0.00 25.49 -11.27
CA THR A 198 0.53 26.07 -12.49
C THR A 198 1.83 26.85 -12.20
N GLU A 199 2.68 26.99 -13.21
CA GLU A 199 3.96 27.69 -13.07
C GLU A 199 3.80 29.10 -12.45
N LYS A 200 2.79 29.86 -12.88
CA LYS A 200 2.48 31.18 -12.31
C LYS A 200 2.08 31.13 -10.84
N GLN A 201 1.35 30.11 -10.44
CA GLN A 201 0.95 29.94 -9.03
C GLN A 201 2.15 29.56 -8.16
N ILE A 202 3.00 28.65 -8.65
CA ILE A 202 4.23 28.26 -7.93
C ILE A 202 5.16 29.47 -7.79
N GLN A 203 5.35 30.24 -8.86
CA GLN A 203 6.16 31.45 -8.81
C GLN A 203 5.63 32.46 -7.79
N ALA A 204 4.31 32.74 -7.79
CA ALA A 204 3.70 33.63 -6.82
C ALA A 204 3.85 33.13 -5.37
N MET A 205 3.78 31.81 -5.14
CA MET A 205 4.02 31.21 -3.82
C MET A 205 5.48 31.41 -3.39
N VAL A 206 6.44 31.24 -4.28
CA VAL A 206 7.87 31.44 -3.98
C VAL A 206 8.15 32.93 -3.69
N GLU A 207 7.61 33.84 -4.49
CA GLU A 207 7.75 35.29 -4.27
C GLU A 207 7.18 35.70 -2.91
N ALA A 208 5.97 35.19 -2.57
CA ALA A 208 5.33 35.49 -1.28
C ALA A 208 6.09 34.90 -0.07
N ALA A 209 6.84 33.81 -0.25
CA ALA A 209 7.64 33.20 0.82
C ALA A 209 8.99 33.90 1.05
N LEU A 210 9.43 34.73 0.10
CA LEU A 210 10.71 35.47 0.16
C LEU A 210 10.53 36.93 0.65
N THR A 211 9.29 37.39 0.81
CA THR A 211 8.92 38.69 1.38
C THR A 211 8.58 38.58 2.85
#